data_47d97f40253626c29153ccbfd476bed6
#
_entry.id   47d97f40253626c29153ccbfd476bed6
#
_cell.length_a   1.000
_cell.length_b   1.000
_cell.length_c   1.000
_cell.angle_alpha   90.00
_cell.angle_beta   90.00
_cell.angle_gamma   90.00
#
_symmetry.space_group_name_H-M   'P 1'
#
loop_
_entity.id
_entity.type
_entity.pdbx_description
1 polymer ?
#
loop_
_entity_poly.entity_id
_entity_poly.type
_entity_poly.pdbx_seq_one_letter_code
_entity_poly.pdbx_strand_id
1 'polypeptide(L)'
;MTQATTSRPSAVTIGEGLAVLIAGAGPLEQSARFDRGAGGAEANVAVVLAQLDVSAAWLSRVGDDGFGRYLLAELSSQGVDVAAVAVDPTRPTGLYVKERGAGSGAANDLGADASRMHYYRTGSAASALSPADLTTRAAVLDSADLVHFTGITPALSESATELTRTLLTRPRRGLVSFDLNYRPAVWGSRIDEAADQLDAHVRGADVAFLGADEAEEIFGTGDPAALRALFPEPAQLIVKNDKHTVTGFDGASWIEVPALTLAITERIGAGDAFAGGYLAALLHGADLRTRLRYGHLCAAAALTATGDSAKLPPSQDLRRLAMLPDETWATLRYPAALDETISA
;
A
#
# COMPACT_ATOMS: atom_id res chain seq x y z
N MET A 1 39.83 9.39 6.98
CA MET A 1 38.57 8.72 7.33
C MET A 1 37.62 8.91 6.15
N THR A 2 37.54 7.93 5.28
CA THR A 2 36.60 7.89 4.15
C THR A 2 35.19 7.72 4.75
N GLN A 3 34.34 8.73 4.60
CA GLN A 3 32.91 8.57 4.84
C GLN A 3 32.42 7.46 3.90
N ALA A 4 32.03 6.32 4.46
CA ALA A 4 31.27 5.34 3.73
C ALA A 4 29.99 6.05 3.26
N THR A 5 29.86 6.27 1.97
CA THR A 5 28.59 6.64 1.35
C THR A 5 27.64 5.45 1.60
N THR A 6 26.83 5.53 2.65
CA THR A 6 25.72 4.57 2.83
C THR A 6 24.85 4.68 1.59
N SER A 7 24.84 3.63 0.78
CA SER A 7 23.93 3.55 -0.36
C SER A 7 22.51 3.72 0.15
N ARG A 8 21.69 4.45 -0.60
CA ARG A 8 20.26 4.61 -0.32
C ARG A 8 19.63 3.20 -0.26
N PRO A 9 18.81 2.88 0.76
CA PRO A 9 18.15 1.59 0.82
C PRO A 9 17.22 1.39 -0.38
N SER A 10 17.03 0.15 -0.80
CA SER A 10 16.30 -0.22 -2.01
C SER A 10 15.11 -1.12 -1.72
N ALA A 11 14.02 -0.89 -2.43
CA ALA A 11 12.82 -1.71 -2.32
C ALA A 11 12.21 -1.99 -3.71
N VAL A 12 11.60 -3.16 -3.86
CA VAL A 12 10.78 -3.52 -5.02
C VAL A 12 9.37 -3.79 -4.54
N THR A 13 8.38 -3.15 -5.15
CA THR A 13 6.98 -3.51 -4.95
C THR A 13 6.46 -4.29 -6.14
N ILE A 14 5.61 -5.31 -5.90
CA ILE A 14 5.13 -6.22 -6.95
C ILE A 14 3.61 -6.28 -6.92
N GLY A 15 2.95 -5.81 -7.96
CA GLY A 15 1.49 -5.86 -8.05
C GLY A 15 0.90 -5.00 -9.16
N GLU A 16 -0.42 -4.88 -9.19
CA GLU A 16 -1.15 -4.16 -10.23
C GLU A 16 -1.26 -2.67 -9.94
N GLY A 17 -0.89 -1.85 -10.92
CA GLY A 17 -1.28 -0.45 -11.00
C GLY A 17 -2.52 -0.25 -11.86
N LEU A 18 -3.37 0.67 -11.47
CA LEU A 18 -4.65 0.97 -12.11
C LEU A 18 -4.70 2.44 -12.54
N ALA A 19 -5.17 2.68 -13.76
CA ALA A 19 -5.60 4.03 -14.11
C ALA A 19 -6.88 4.37 -13.33
N VAL A 20 -6.97 5.58 -12.82
CA VAL A 20 -8.14 6.05 -12.08
C VAL A 20 -8.85 7.11 -12.87
N LEU A 21 -10.15 6.93 -13.07
CA LEU A 21 -11.03 7.94 -13.65
C LEU A 21 -11.96 8.47 -12.55
N ILE A 22 -11.80 9.72 -12.15
CA ILE A 22 -12.53 10.32 -11.05
C ILE A 22 -13.68 11.17 -11.64
N ALA A 23 -14.92 10.73 -11.39
CA ALA A 23 -16.10 11.46 -11.80
C ALA A 23 -16.32 12.71 -10.94
N GLY A 24 -17.00 13.71 -11.50
CA GLY A 24 -17.57 14.79 -10.72
C GLY A 24 -18.58 14.26 -9.68
N ALA A 25 -18.93 15.07 -8.68
CA ALA A 25 -19.94 14.66 -7.71
C ALA A 25 -21.34 14.53 -8.36
N GLY A 26 -22.03 13.44 -8.09
CA GLY A 26 -23.37 13.10 -8.60
C GLY A 26 -23.42 11.73 -9.29
N PRO A 27 -24.59 11.37 -9.85
CA PRO A 27 -24.76 10.08 -10.53
C PRO A 27 -23.75 9.90 -11.66
N LEU A 28 -23.12 8.74 -11.72
CA LEU A 28 -22.04 8.44 -12.68
C LEU A 28 -22.49 8.63 -14.15
N GLU A 29 -23.73 8.24 -14.47
CA GLU A 29 -24.29 8.36 -15.83
C GLU A 29 -24.44 9.82 -16.30
N GLN A 30 -24.33 10.79 -15.40
CA GLN A 30 -24.40 12.23 -15.72
C GLN A 30 -22.99 12.85 -15.86
N SER A 31 -21.93 12.10 -15.55
CA SER A 31 -20.57 12.62 -15.56
C SER A 31 -20.03 12.73 -16.99
N ALA A 32 -19.97 13.94 -17.51
CA ALA A 32 -19.44 14.23 -18.86
C ALA A 32 -17.91 14.30 -18.93
N ARG A 33 -17.23 14.36 -17.77
CA ARG A 33 -15.77 14.51 -17.66
C ARG A 33 -15.26 13.73 -16.47
N PHE A 34 -14.01 13.29 -16.58
CA PHE A 34 -13.31 12.58 -15.53
C PHE A 34 -11.93 13.19 -15.36
N ASP A 35 -11.54 13.43 -14.12
CA ASP A 35 -10.15 13.65 -13.78
C ASP A 35 -9.40 12.31 -13.81
N ARG A 36 -8.08 12.35 -14.03
CA ARG A 36 -7.27 11.15 -14.15
C ARG A 36 -6.28 11.07 -13.00
N GLY A 37 -6.15 9.88 -12.43
CA GLY A 37 -5.19 9.54 -11.41
C GLY A 37 -4.53 8.19 -11.66
N ALA A 38 -3.60 7.84 -10.81
CA ALA A 38 -2.97 6.53 -10.70
C ALA A 38 -3.29 5.93 -9.33
N GLY A 39 -3.51 4.63 -9.29
CA GLY A 39 -3.75 3.87 -8.06
C GLY A 39 -3.19 2.46 -8.18
N GLY A 40 -3.37 1.67 -7.13
CA GLY A 40 -2.85 0.31 -6.98
C GLY A 40 -2.04 0.21 -5.70
N ALA A 41 -2.32 -0.80 -4.89
CA ALA A 41 -1.77 -0.89 -3.54
C ALA A 41 -0.23 -0.84 -3.54
N GLU A 42 0.41 -1.68 -4.33
CA GLU A 42 1.86 -1.77 -4.39
C GLU A 42 2.50 -0.56 -5.09
N ALA A 43 1.79 0.06 -6.05
CA ALA A 43 2.21 1.30 -6.68
C ALA A 43 2.17 2.48 -5.67
N ASN A 44 1.12 2.55 -4.84
CA ASN A 44 1.00 3.54 -3.76
C ASN A 44 2.13 3.39 -2.73
N VAL A 45 2.45 2.15 -2.33
CA VAL A 45 3.60 1.88 -1.45
C VAL A 45 4.92 2.33 -2.09
N ALA A 46 5.14 2.06 -3.38
CA ALA A 46 6.35 2.48 -4.09
C ALA A 46 6.52 4.01 -4.08
N VAL A 47 5.43 4.75 -4.29
CA VAL A 47 5.42 6.22 -4.25
C VAL A 47 5.80 6.74 -2.87
N VAL A 48 5.23 6.18 -1.81
CA VAL A 48 5.56 6.57 -0.42
C VAL A 48 7.02 6.27 -0.10
N LEU A 49 7.52 5.10 -0.48
CA LEU A 49 8.93 4.73 -0.32
C LEU A 49 9.86 5.73 -1.02
N ALA A 50 9.56 6.08 -2.28
CA ALA A 50 10.34 7.05 -3.05
C ALA A 50 10.37 8.44 -2.39
N GLN A 51 9.23 8.92 -1.87
CA GLN A 51 9.12 10.19 -1.15
C GLN A 51 9.90 10.19 0.18
N LEU A 52 10.17 9.00 0.75
CA LEU A 52 10.89 8.80 2.02
C LEU A 52 12.33 8.32 1.82
N ASP A 53 12.95 8.71 0.71
CA ASP A 53 14.35 8.45 0.44
C ASP A 53 14.75 6.96 0.33
N VAL A 54 13.83 6.10 -0.11
CA VAL A 54 14.10 4.72 -0.53
C VAL A 54 14.16 4.66 -2.06
N SER A 55 15.13 3.94 -2.63
CA SER A 55 15.19 3.65 -4.06
C SER A 55 14.10 2.61 -4.38
N ALA A 56 12.92 3.08 -4.76
CA ALA A 56 11.76 2.24 -5.01
C ALA A 56 11.64 1.86 -6.50
N ALA A 57 11.56 0.57 -6.79
CA ALA A 57 11.23 0.04 -8.11
C ALA A 57 9.87 -0.66 -8.05
N TRP A 58 9.09 -0.53 -9.13
CA TRP A 58 7.81 -1.21 -9.28
C TRP A 58 7.91 -2.31 -10.35
N LEU A 59 7.64 -3.56 -9.96
CA LEU A 59 7.56 -4.70 -10.85
C LEU A 59 6.09 -5.00 -11.13
N SER A 60 5.70 -4.87 -12.39
CA SER A 60 4.31 -5.04 -12.81
C SER A 60 4.20 -5.37 -14.30
N ARG A 61 2.95 -5.41 -14.79
CA ARG A 61 2.62 -5.40 -16.21
C ARG A 61 1.57 -4.35 -16.50
N VAL A 62 1.72 -3.61 -17.59
CA VAL A 62 0.75 -2.65 -18.13
C VAL A 62 0.46 -2.98 -19.59
N GLY A 63 -0.69 -2.57 -20.09
CA GLY A 63 -1.01 -2.71 -21.51
C GLY A 63 -0.22 -1.72 -22.40
N ASP A 64 -0.02 -2.06 -23.66
CA ASP A 64 0.44 -1.10 -24.67
C ASP A 64 -0.70 -0.15 -25.07
N ASP A 65 -1.20 0.59 -24.11
CA ASP A 65 -2.31 1.52 -24.28
C ASP A 65 -2.02 2.89 -23.63
N GLY A 66 -2.96 3.84 -23.76
CA GLY A 66 -2.82 5.18 -23.21
C GLY A 66 -2.77 5.21 -21.69
N PHE A 67 -3.44 4.27 -21.02
CA PHE A 67 -3.43 4.17 -19.56
C PHE A 67 -2.14 3.58 -19.02
N GLY A 68 -1.57 2.57 -19.69
CA GLY A 68 -0.26 2.01 -19.33
C GLY A 68 0.84 3.06 -19.44
N ARG A 69 0.90 3.78 -20.57
CA ARG A 69 1.85 4.90 -20.74
C ARG A 69 1.69 5.98 -19.69
N TYR A 70 0.44 6.28 -19.33
CA TYR A 70 0.16 7.26 -18.26
C TYR A 70 0.68 6.78 -16.91
N LEU A 71 0.39 5.55 -16.50
CA LEU A 71 0.85 5.01 -15.22
C LEU A 71 2.37 5.03 -15.11
N LEU A 72 3.07 4.61 -16.17
CA LEU A 72 4.54 4.63 -16.20
C LEU A 72 5.08 6.07 -16.03
N ALA A 73 4.51 7.02 -16.75
CA ALA A 73 4.92 8.42 -16.67
C ALA A 73 4.63 9.02 -15.29
N GLU A 74 3.45 8.75 -14.73
CA GLU A 74 3.02 9.27 -13.43
C GLU A 74 3.89 8.74 -12.30
N LEU A 75 4.10 7.42 -12.20
CA LEU A 75 4.92 6.82 -11.16
C LEU A 75 6.39 7.25 -11.29
N SER A 76 6.91 7.30 -12.52
CA SER A 76 8.26 7.81 -12.77
C SER A 76 8.43 9.27 -12.33
N SER A 77 7.42 10.12 -12.55
CA SER A 77 7.44 11.53 -12.12
C SER A 77 7.48 11.68 -10.59
N GLN A 78 6.99 10.67 -9.87
CA GLN A 78 7.01 10.58 -8.41
C GLN A 78 8.25 9.85 -7.85
N GLY A 79 9.23 9.57 -8.71
CA GLY A 79 10.54 9.00 -8.30
C GLY A 79 10.57 7.48 -8.22
N VAL A 80 9.54 6.78 -8.71
CA VAL A 80 9.53 5.31 -8.79
C VAL A 80 10.25 4.84 -10.05
N ASP A 81 11.17 3.89 -9.93
CA ASP A 81 11.78 3.20 -11.06
C ASP A 81 10.76 2.21 -11.68
N VAL A 82 10.40 2.47 -12.92
CA VAL A 82 9.45 1.65 -13.69
C VAL A 82 10.13 0.74 -14.73
N ALA A 83 11.46 0.64 -14.73
CA ALA A 83 12.19 -0.19 -15.69
C ALA A 83 11.88 -1.71 -15.55
N ALA A 84 11.40 -2.13 -14.38
CA ALA A 84 10.97 -3.49 -14.13
C ALA A 84 9.54 -3.80 -14.63
N VAL A 85 8.81 -2.82 -15.17
CA VAL A 85 7.45 -3.04 -15.70
C VAL A 85 7.50 -3.62 -17.10
N ALA A 86 6.73 -4.68 -17.35
CA ALA A 86 6.54 -5.25 -18.70
C ALA A 86 5.34 -4.57 -19.40
N VAL A 87 5.50 -4.28 -20.69
CA VAL A 87 4.40 -3.81 -21.53
C VAL A 87 3.80 -5.01 -22.27
N ASP A 88 2.52 -5.31 -22.03
CA ASP A 88 1.78 -6.40 -22.67
C ASP A 88 1.10 -5.87 -23.94
N PRO A 89 1.42 -6.43 -25.12
CA PRO A 89 0.84 -5.94 -26.37
C PRO A 89 -0.61 -6.39 -26.61
N THR A 90 -1.15 -7.27 -25.76
CA THR A 90 -2.43 -7.95 -26.00
C THR A 90 -3.47 -7.70 -24.92
N ARG A 91 -3.05 -7.43 -23.69
CA ARG A 91 -3.94 -7.20 -22.55
C ARG A 91 -4.00 -5.72 -22.20
N PRO A 92 -5.19 -5.20 -21.84
CA PRO A 92 -5.33 -3.80 -21.44
C PRO A 92 -4.71 -3.54 -20.07
N THR A 93 -4.38 -2.28 -19.82
CA THR A 93 -4.13 -1.79 -18.46
C THR A 93 -5.42 -1.80 -17.65
N GLY A 94 -5.37 -2.30 -16.42
CA GLY A 94 -6.51 -2.25 -15.50
C GLY A 94 -6.87 -0.81 -15.14
N LEU A 95 -8.16 -0.54 -14.93
CA LEU A 95 -8.64 0.76 -14.48
C LEU A 95 -9.78 0.63 -13.50
N TYR A 96 -10.05 1.67 -12.75
CA TYR A 96 -11.32 1.84 -12.06
C TYR A 96 -11.87 3.25 -12.23
N VAL A 97 -13.21 3.35 -12.14
CA VAL A 97 -13.93 4.63 -12.11
C VAL A 97 -14.35 4.90 -10.67
N LYS A 98 -14.00 6.07 -10.17
CA LYS A 98 -14.42 6.56 -8.85
C LYS A 98 -15.64 7.45 -9.03
N GLU A 99 -16.78 6.95 -8.59
CA GLU A 99 -18.02 7.67 -8.46
C GLU A 99 -18.05 8.40 -7.11
N ARG A 100 -18.43 9.68 -7.10
CA ARG A 100 -18.51 10.51 -5.90
C ARG A 100 -19.93 11.03 -5.73
N GLY A 101 -20.48 10.86 -4.54
CA GLY A 101 -21.83 11.34 -4.24
C GLY A 101 -21.92 12.87 -4.16
N ALA A 102 -23.05 13.40 -4.61
CA ALA A 102 -23.43 14.81 -4.39
C ALA A 102 -24.41 14.98 -3.23
N GLY A 103 -25.02 13.88 -2.74
CA GLY A 103 -26.06 13.94 -1.72
C GLY A 103 -27.33 14.63 -2.20
N SER A 104 -27.59 14.62 -3.51
CA SER A 104 -28.71 15.33 -4.11
C SER A 104 -30.08 14.67 -3.87
N GLY A 105 -30.09 13.40 -3.41
CA GLY A 105 -31.30 12.59 -3.27
C GLY A 105 -31.84 12.03 -4.60
N ALA A 106 -31.13 12.19 -5.71
CA ALA A 106 -31.46 11.52 -6.97
C ALA A 106 -31.32 9.99 -6.84
N ALA A 107 -32.10 9.22 -7.63
CA ALA A 107 -32.24 7.78 -7.46
C ALA A 107 -30.92 7.00 -7.53
N ASN A 108 -29.95 7.48 -8.29
CA ASN A 108 -28.64 6.81 -8.46
C ASN A 108 -27.48 7.63 -7.82
N ASP A 109 -27.77 8.66 -7.03
CA ASP A 109 -26.75 9.44 -6.35
C ASP A 109 -26.35 8.80 -5.03
N LEU A 110 -25.07 8.91 -4.69
CA LEU A 110 -24.54 8.52 -3.40
C LEU A 110 -24.67 9.67 -2.39
N GLY A 111 -24.59 9.37 -1.10
CA GLY A 111 -24.47 10.41 -0.06
C GLY A 111 -23.28 11.34 -0.34
N ALA A 112 -23.34 12.61 0.10
CA ALA A 112 -22.33 13.63 -0.20
C ALA A 112 -20.89 13.23 0.14
N ASP A 113 -20.69 12.43 1.18
CA ASP A 113 -19.37 11.97 1.63
C ASP A 113 -19.07 10.51 1.21
N ALA A 114 -19.92 9.95 0.33
CA ALA A 114 -19.76 8.58 -0.12
C ALA A 114 -19.06 8.52 -1.49
N SER A 115 -18.26 7.47 -1.69
CA SER A 115 -17.71 7.14 -2.99
C SER A 115 -17.85 5.64 -3.27
N ARG A 116 -17.93 5.30 -4.54
CA ARG A 116 -17.98 3.92 -5.03
C ARG A 116 -16.96 3.73 -6.14
N MET A 117 -16.22 2.61 -6.10
CA MET A 117 -15.25 2.25 -7.12
C MET A 117 -15.83 1.17 -8.04
N HIS A 118 -15.82 1.43 -9.33
CA HIS A 118 -16.21 0.49 -10.38
C HIS A 118 -14.96 -0.02 -11.07
N TYR A 119 -14.57 -1.28 -10.82
CA TYR A 119 -13.33 -1.86 -11.31
C TYR A 119 -13.53 -2.52 -12.69
N TYR A 120 -12.59 -2.22 -13.60
CA TYR A 120 -12.45 -2.80 -14.93
C TYR A 120 -11.03 -3.36 -15.06
N ARG A 121 -10.79 -4.52 -14.44
CA ARG A 121 -9.44 -5.11 -14.31
C ARG A 121 -9.36 -6.59 -14.67
N THR A 122 -10.48 -7.24 -14.94
CA THR A 122 -10.52 -8.65 -15.36
C THR A 122 -9.76 -8.82 -16.66
N GLY A 123 -8.77 -9.73 -16.68
CA GLY A 123 -7.92 -9.95 -17.84
C GLY A 123 -6.95 -8.80 -18.14
N SER A 124 -6.67 -7.93 -17.18
CA SER A 124 -5.65 -6.87 -17.31
C SER A 124 -4.26 -7.44 -17.56
N ALA A 125 -3.33 -6.61 -18.03
CA ALA A 125 -1.94 -6.99 -18.22
C ALA A 125 -1.33 -7.52 -16.91
N ALA A 126 -1.61 -6.89 -15.78
CA ALA A 126 -1.12 -7.33 -14.48
C ALA A 126 -1.67 -8.71 -14.05
N SER A 127 -2.86 -9.12 -14.52
CA SER A 127 -3.37 -10.47 -14.27
C SER A 127 -2.52 -11.57 -14.92
N ALA A 128 -1.61 -11.22 -15.83
CA ALA A 128 -0.65 -12.14 -16.44
C ALA A 128 0.71 -12.16 -15.74
N LEU A 129 0.85 -11.53 -14.58
CA LEU A 129 2.03 -11.68 -13.73
C LEU A 129 2.28 -13.16 -13.42
N SER A 130 3.53 -13.59 -13.47
CA SER A 130 3.91 -15.01 -13.38
C SER A 130 5.35 -15.17 -12.87
N PRO A 131 5.79 -16.36 -12.46
CA PRO A 131 7.17 -16.61 -12.04
C PRO A 131 8.23 -16.19 -13.07
N ALA A 132 7.88 -16.16 -14.36
CA ALA A 132 8.79 -15.69 -15.41
C ALA A 132 9.17 -14.21 -15.23
N ASP A 133 8.27 -13.38 -14.63
CA ASP A 133 8.57 -11.98 -14.35
C ASP A 133 9.64 -11.85 -13.26
N LEU A 134 9.65 -12.73 -12.25
CA LEU A 134 10.71 -12.77 -11.25
C LEU A 134 12.06 -13.14 -11.85
N THR A 135 12.05 -14.11 -12.79
CA THR A 135 13.28 -14.56 -13.44
C THR A 135 13.88 -13.48 -14.34
N THR A 136 13.03 -12.82 -15.14
CA THR A 136 13.50 -11.75 -16.06
C THR A 136 13.96 -10.49 -15.33
N ARG A 137 13.57 -10.29 -14.06
CA ARG A 137 13.95 -9.16 -13.21
C ARG A 137 14.78 -9.58 -11.99
N ALA A 138 15.42 -10.75 -12.07
CA ALA A 138 16.19 -11.30 -10.95
C ALA A 138 17.21 -10.30 -10.42
N ALA A 139 17.91 -9.57 -11.28
CA ALA A 139 18.95 -8.62 -10.85
C ALA A 139 18.42 -7.52 -9.90
N VAL A 140 17.26 -6.92 -10.19
CA VAL A 140 16.69 -5.89 -9.32
C VAL A 140 16.15 -6.51 -8.03
N LEU A 141 15.57 -7.69 -8.08
CA LEU A 141 15.06 -8.40 -6.91
C LEU A 141 16.17 -8.88 -5.97
N ASP A 142 17.28 -9.38 -6.53
CA ASP A 142 18.42 -9.91 -5.75
C ASP A 142 19.22 -8.78 -5.07
N SER A 143 19.16 -7.57 -5.62
CA SER A 143 19.81 -6.38 -5.03
C SER A 143 18.93 -5.62 -4.04
N ALA A 144 17.63 -5.90 -3.98
CA ALA A 144 16.69 -5.20 -3.12
C ALA A 144 16.90 -5.56 -1.63
N ASP A 145 16.85 -4.55 -0.77
CA ASP A 145 16.84 -4.73 0.68
C ASP A 145 15.45 -5.16 1.19
N LEU A 146 14.41 -4.91 0.37
CA LEU A 146 13.03 -5.28 0.67
C LEU A 146 12.23 -5.55 -0.61
N VAL A 147 11.38 -6.58 -0.58
CA VAL A 147 10.34 -6.79 -1.59
C VAL A 147 8.99 -6.76 -0.90
N HIS A 148 8.05 -5.98 -1.45
CA HIS A 148 6.70 -5.82 -0.90
C HIS A 148 5.63 -6.23 -1.91
N PHE A 149 4.60 -6.92 -1.45
CA PHE A 149 3.39 -7.23 -2.21
C PHE A 149 2.19 -7.34 -1.28
N THR A 150 0.98 -7.38 -1.85
CA THR A 150 -0.27 -7.47 -1.07
C THR A 150 -1.08 -8.71 -1.44
N GLY A 151 -2.14 -9.00 -0.66
CA GLY A 151 -3.09 -10.07 -0.94
C GLY A 151 -3.93 -9.83 -2.21
N ILE A 152 -3.85 -8.64 -2.82
CA ILE A 152 -4.45 -8.38 -4.13
C ILE A 152 -3.68 -9.12 -5.23
N THR A 153 -2.36 -9.13 -5.17
CA THR A 153 -1.53 -9.73 -6.23
C THR A 153 -1.87 -11.22 -6.48
N PRO A 154 -1.89 -12.14 -5.49
CA PRO A 154 -2.28 -13.53 -5.75
C PRO A 154 -3.75 -13.67 -6.17
N ALA A 155 -4.63 -12.75 -5.79
CA ALA A 155 -6.03 -12.77 -6.17
C ALA A 155 -6.28 -12.51 -7.66
N LEU A 156 -5.32 -11.89 -8.38
CA LEU A 156 -5.48 -11.51 -9.79
C LEU A 156 -5.65 -12.72 -10.72
N SER A 157 -4.93 -13.82 -10.47
CA SER A 157 -4.95 -15.03 -11.29
C SER A 157 -4.15 -16.16 -10.65
N GLU A 158 -4.29 -17.39 -11.18
CA GLU A 158 -3.46 -18.53 -10.78
C GLU A 158 -1.96 -18.27 -11.01
N SER A 159 -1.58 -17.66 -12.16
CA SER A 159 -0.18 -17.36 -12.44
C SER A 159 0.42 -16.31 -11.49
N ALA A 160 -0.39 -15.34 -11.05
CA ALA A 160 0.02 -14.37 -10.05
C ALA A 160 0.12 -14.98 -8.63
N THR A 161 -0.74 -15.97 -8.30
CA THR A 161 -0.56 -16.79 -7.09
C THR A 161 0.76 -17.55 -7.11
N GLU A 162 1.09 -18.19 -8.24
CA GLU A 162 2.34 -18.92 -8.37
C GLU A 162 3.56 -18.00 -8.33
N LEU A 163 3.45 -16.77 -8.86
CA LEU A 163 4.49 -15.75 -8.70
C LEU A 163 4.76 -15.47 -7.23
N THR A 164 3.72 -15.20 -6.44
CA THR A 164 3.88 -14.84 -5.01
C THR A 164 4.39 -16.01 -4.18
N ARG A 165 3.97 -17.25 -4.46
CA ARG A 165 4.54 -18.45 -3.84
C ARG A 165 6.03 -18.61 -4.17
N THR A 166 6.40 -18.42 -5.44
CA THR A 166 7.79 -18.47 -5.89
C THR A 166 8.62 -17.39 -5.21
N LEU A 167 8.07 -16.17 -5.06
CA LEU A 167 8.72 -15.07 -4.37
C LEU A 167 9.08 -15.42 -2.92
N LEU A 168 8.16 -16.03 -2.19
CA LEU A 168 8.36 -16.41 -0.79
C LEU A 168 9.41 -17.52 -0.60
N THR A 169 9.52 -18.42 -1.57
CA THR A 169 10.40 -19.61 -1.47
C THR A 169 11.76 -19.45 -2.14
N ARG A 170 11.94 -18.39 -2.97
CA ARG A 170 13.23 -18.16 -3.65
C ARG A 170 14.32 -17.75 -2.64
N PRO A 171 15.61 -18.10 -2.90
CA PRO A 171 16.72 -17.51 -2.17
C PRO A 171 16.68 -15.98 -2.28
N ARG A 172 16.82 -15.28 -1.16
CA ARG A 172 16.75 -13.82 -1.10
C ARG A 172 17.76 -13.26 -0.11
N ARG A 173 18.20 -12.04 -0.35
CA ARG A 173 19.06 -11.28 0.55
C ARG A 173 18.25 -10.33 1.44
N GLY A 174 17.25 -9.67 0.83
CA GLY A 174 16.42 -8.69 1.50
C GLY A 174 15.21 -9.30 2.20
N LEU A 175 14.47 -8.46 2.91
CA LEU A 175 13.22 -8.79 3.57
C LEU A 175 12.09 -8.95 2.56
N VAL A 176 11.10 -9.79 2.89
CA VAL A 176 9.81 -9.83 2.20
C VAL A 176 8.74 -9.28 3.12
N SER A 177 8.00 -8.30 2.62
CA SER A 177 6.87 -7.69 3.30
C SER A 177 5.57 -8.04 2.58
N PHE A 178 4.54 -8.36 3.35
CA PHE A 178 3.20 -8.69 2.87
C PHE A 178 2.14 -7.86 3.60
N ASP A 179 1.20 -7.25 2.87
CA ASP A 179 -0.02 -6.67 3.45
C ASP A 179 -1.22 -7.54 3.07
N LEU A 180 -2.00 -7.96 4.05
CA LEU A 180 -3.16 -8.84 3.85
C LEU A 180 -4.12 -8.29 2.79
N ASN A 181 -4.47 -7.03 2.87
CA ASN A 181 -5.24 -6.27 1.89
C ASN A 181 -6.32 -7.13 1.20
N TYR A 182 -7.09 -7.85 2.02
CA TYR A 182 -8.08 -8.82 1.56
C TYR A 182 -9.24 -8.13 0.85
N ARG A 183 -9.51 -8.55 -0.38
CA ARG A 183 -10.59 -8.01 -1.21
C ARG A 183 -11.37 -9.15 -1.85
N PRO A 184 -12.48 -9.62 -1.24
CA PRO A 184 -13.29 -10.75 -1.74
C PRO A 184 -13.65 -10.62 -3.22
N ALA A 185 -13.98 -9.41 -3.67
CA ALA A 185 -14.37 -9.15 -5.06
C ALA A 185 -13.24 -9.43 -6.08
N VAL A 186 -11.96 -9.34 -5.68
CA VAL A 186 -10.82 -9.64 -6.57
C VAL A 186 -10.59 -11.14 -6.68
N TRP A 187 -10.81 -11.88 -5.60
CA TRP A 187 -10.76 -13.35 -5.59
C TRP A 187 -11.86 -13.96 -6.46
N GLY A 188 -13.06 -13.36 -6.48
CA GLY A 188 -14.16 -13.79 -7.35
C GLY A 188 -14.48 -15.28 -7.22
N SER A 189 -14.40 -16.05 -8.31
CA SER A 189 -14.64 -17.51 -8.29
C SER A 189 -13.57 -18.31 -7.54
N ARG A 190 -12.45 -17.70 -7.18
CA ARG A 190 -11.36 -18.32 -6.42
C ARG A 190 -11.41 -17.99 -4.92
N ILE A 191 -12.53 -17.48 -4.45
CA ILE A 191 -12.70 -17.05 -3.05
C ILE A 191 -12.41 -18.17 -2.03
N ASP A 192 -12.72 -19.40 -2.36
CA ASP A 192 -12.48 -20.56 -1.51
C ASP A 192 -10.99 -20.87 -1.29
N GLU A 193 -10.11 -20.36 -2.17
CA GLU A 193 -8.67 -20.50 -2.04
C GLU A 193 -8.07 -19.39 -1.14
N ALA A 194 -8.79 -18.30 -0.90
CA ALA A 194 -8.24 -17.08 -0.33
C ALA A 194 -7.62 -17.32 1.06
N ALA A 195 -8.31 -18.02 1.94
CA ALA A 195 -7.86 -18.25 3.31
C ALA A 195 -6.51 -18.98 3.36
N ASP A 196 -6.38 -20.09 2.64
CA ASP A 196 -5.16 -20.90 2.60
C ASP A 196 -3.99 -20.13 1.96
N GLN A 197 -4.28 -19.38 0.88
CA GLN A 197 -3.26 -18.60 0.20
C GLN A 197 -2.74 -17.47 1.09
N LEU A 198 -3.65 -16.71 1.71
CA LEU A 198 -3.30 -15.56 2.55
C LEU A 198 -2.60 -16.01 3.84
N ASP A 199 -3.03 -17.13 4.46
CA ASP A 199 -2.32 -17.75 5.58
C ASP A 199 -0.86 -18.06 5.22
N ALA A 200 -0.64 -18.73 4.09
CA ALA A 200 0.70 -19.08 3.64
C ALA A 200 1.57 -17.82 3.34
N HIS A 201 0.97 -16.75 2.85
CA HIS A 201 1.68 -15.50 2.57
C HIS A 201 2.06 -14.76 3.86
N VAL A 202 1.16 -14.71 4.86
CA VAL A 202 1.48 -14.14 6.18
C VAL A 202 2.66 -14.91 6.81
N ARG A 203 2.61 -16.26 6.85
CA ARG A 203 3.67 -17.07 7.44
C ARG A 203 5.00 -16.97 6.70
N GLY A 204 4.97 -16.79 5.38
CA GLY A 204 6.17 -16.70 4.55
C GLY A 204 6.84 -15.33 4.54
N ALA A 205 6.20 -14.29 5.07
CA ALA A 205 6.73 -12.93 5.10
C ALA A 205 7.61 -12.67 6.35
N ASP A 206 8.59 -11.80 6.22
CA ASP A 206 9.38 -11.28 7.35
C ASP A 206 8.64 -10.17 8.09
N VAL A 207 7.86 -9.36 7.34
CA VAL A 207 7.02 -8.28 7.84
C VAL A 207 5.60 -8.47 7.31
N ALA A 208 4.62 -8.66 8.18
CA ALA A 208 3.23 -8.83 7.80
C ALA A 208 2.35 -7.71 8.37
N PHE A 209 1.53 -7.11 7.51
CA PHE A 209 0.51 -6.13 7.88
C PHE A 209 -0.87 -6.78 7.76
N LEU A 210 -1.68 -6.65 8.79
CA LEU A 210 -3.04 -7.17 8.84
C LEU A 210 -4.00 -6.04 9.22
N GLY A 211 -5.08 -5.84 8.46
CA GLY A 211 -6.25 -5.10 8.95
C GLY A 211 -7.02 -5.99 9.94
N ALA A 212 -7.41 -5.48 11.09
CA ALA A 212 -8.11 -6.28 12.09
C ALA A 212 -9.46 -6.80 11.58
N ASP A 213 -10.20 -5.99 10.83
CA ASP A 213 -11.46 -6.35 10.18
C ASP A 213 -11.27 -7.38 9.07
N GLU A 214 -10.24 -7.20 8.23
CA GLU A 214 -9.88 -8.17 7.18
C GLU A 214 -9.46 -9.51 7.79
N ALA A 215 -8.68 -9.49 8.86
CA ALA A 215 -8.23 -10.69 9.58
C ALA A 215 -9.39 -11.39 10.30
N GLU A 216 -10.33 -10.65 10.88
CA GLU A 216 -11.55 -11.21 11.45
C GLU A 216 -12.36 -11.96 10.39
N GLU A 217 -12.51 -11.37 9.20
CA GLU A 217 -13.27 -11.98 8.09
C GLU A 217 -12.61 -13.27 7.59
N ILE A 218 -11.28 -13.29 7.41
CA ILE A 218 -10.58 -14.40 6.74
C ILE A 218 -10.02 -15.45 7.71
N PHE A 219 -9.62 -15.05 8.92
CA PHE A 219 -8.98 -15.92 9.93
C PHE A 219 -9.83 -16.12 11.19
N GLY A 220 -10.99 -15.43 11.30
CA GLY A 220 -11.89 -15.55 12.43
C GLY A 220 -11.45 -14.80 13.69
N THR A 221 -10.45 -13.93 13.59
CA THR A 221 -10.02 -13.05 14.68
C THR A 221 -9.32 -11.81 14.16
N GLY A 222 -9.65 -10.64 14.74
CA GLY A 222 -8.92 -9.37 14.55
C GLY A 222 -8.12 -8.96 15.79
N ASP A 223 -8.13 -9.78 16.85
CA ASP A 223 -7.39 -9.49 18.09
C ASP A 223 -5.88 -9.61 17.87
N PRO A 224 -5.08 -8.56 18.17
CA PRO A 224 -3.65 -8.58 17.90
C PRO A 224 -2.89 -9.70 18.59
N ALA A 225 -3.24 -10.06 19.82
CA ALA A 225 -2.56 -11.12 20.57
C ALA A 225 -2.91 -12.51 20.01
N ALA A 226 -4.19 -12.72 19.62
CA ALA A 226 -4.64 -13.93 18.97
C ALA A 226 -3.98 -14.09 17.59
N LEU A 227 -3.88 -12.99 16.80
CA LEU A 227 -3.19 -12.99 15.51
C LEU A 227 -1.69 -13.29 15.66
N ARG A 228 -1.02 -12.72 16.67
CA ARG A 228 0.38 -13.04 16.96
C ARG A 228 0.57 -14.50 17.33
N ALA A 229 -0.37 -15.07 18.08
CA ALA A 229 -0.34 -16.50 18.44
C ALA A 229 -0.60 -17.41 17.21
N LEU A 230 -1.49 -16.99 16.31
CA LEU A 230 -1.80 -17.70 15.06
C LEU A 230 -0.62 -17.65 14.08
N PHE A 231 0.07 -16.51 13.98
CA PHE A 231 1.18 -16.25 13.06
C PHE A 231 2.48 -15.93 13.82
N PRO A 232 3.15 -16.94 14.41
CA PRO A 232 4.43 -16.72 15.09
C PRO A 232 5.63 -16.54 14.15
N GLU A 233 5.49 -16.85 12.85
CA GLU A 233 6.59 -16.89 11.90
C GLU A 233 7.10 -15.49 11.48
N PRO A 234 6.27 -14.48 11.14
CA PRO A 234 6.79 -13.18 10.79
C PRO A 234 7.60 -12.56 11.93
N ALA A 235 8.82 -12.10 11.64
CA ALA A 235 9.61 -11.37 12.62
C ALA A 235 8.89 -10.13 13.12
N GLN A 236 8.15 -9.47 12.21
CA GLN A 236 7.32 -8.31 12.51
C GLN A 236 5.88 -8.55 12.06
N LEU A 237 4.95 -8.40 12.99
CA LEU A 237 3.52 -8.47 12.72
C LEU A 237 2.87 -7.14 13.13
N ILE A 238 2.19 -6.50 12.20
CA ILE A 238 1.55 -5.20 12.40
C ILE A 238 0.05 -5.35 12.20
N VAL A 239 -0.74 -5.13 13.26
CA VAL A 239 -2.20 -5.21 13.23
C VAL A 239 -2.79 -3.81 13.26
N LYS A 240 -3.47 -3.44 12.19
CA LYS A 240 -4.11 -2.12 12.00
C LYS A 240 -5.56 -2.20 12.45
N ASN A 241 -5.92 -1.47 13.53
CA ASN A 241 -7.29 -1.41 14.05
C ASN A 241 -7.93 -0.07 13.65
N ASP A 242 -8.18 0.10 12.37
CA ASP A 242 -8.81 1.27 11.72
C ASP A 242 -8.39 2.61 12.35
N LYS A 243 -9.37 3.37 12.87
CA LYS A 243 -9.17 4.71 13.45
C LYS A 243 -8.70 4.71 14.91
N HIS A 244 -8.46 3.56 15.50
CA HIS A 244 -8.18 3.47 16.95
C HIS A 244 -6.68 3.37 17.24
N THR A 245 -6.07 2.27 16.82
CA THR A 245 -4.68 1.95 17.19
C THR A 245 -4.03 1.09 16.12
N VAL A 246 -2.71 1.02 16.15
CA VAL A 246 -1.94 -0.02 15.50
C VAL A 246 -1.07 -0.72 16.53
N THR A 247 -1.17 -2.04 16.60
CA THR A 247 -0.30 -2.88 17.42
C THR A 247 0.81 -3.45 16.55
N GLY A 248 2.06 -3.21 16.93
CA GLY A 248 3.24 -3.78 16.26
C GLY A 248 3.98 -4.74 17.15
N PHE A 249 4.33 -5.91 16.61
CA PHE A 249 5.20 -6.90 17.22
C PHE A 249 6.53 -6.94 16.46
N ASP A 250 7.66 -6.97 17.19
CA ASP A 250 9.01 -7.11 16.64
C ASP A 250 9.75 -8.14 17.53
N GLY A 251 9.81 -9.39 17.09
CA GLY A 251 10.24 -10.51 17.91
C GLY A 251 9.35 -10.69 19.15
N ALA A 252 9.95 -10.61 20.33
CA ALA A 252 9.27 -10.68 21.62
C ALA A 252 8.72 -9.33 22.12
N SER A 253 9.12 -8.24 21.49
CA SER A 253 8.68 -6.88 21.86
C SER A 253 7.37 -6.53 21.14
N TRP A 254 6.51 -5.78 21.82
CA TRP A 254 5.32 -5.24 21.18
C TRP A 254 4.96 -3.87 21.76
N ILE A 255 4.32 -3.05 20.97
CA ILE A 255 3.75 -1.77 21.40
C ILE A 255 2.46 -1.48 20.64
N GLU A 256 1.64 -0.64 21.24
CA GLU A 256 0.46 -0.05 20.62
C GLU A 256 0.66 1.45 20.44
N VAL A 257 0.31 1.97 19.27
CA VAL A 257 0.39 3.39 18.96
C VAL A 257 -1.00 3.86 18.51
N PRO A 258 -1.58 4.89 19.18
CA PRO A 258 -2.88 5.42 18.79
C PRO A 258 -2.82 6.14 17.44
N ALA A 259 -3.92 6.04 16.69
CA ALA A 259 -4.11 6.78 15.44
C ALA A 259 -4.21 8.29 15.71
N LEU A 260 -3.83 9.08 14.69
CA LEU A 260 -3.92 10.54 14.77
C LEU A 260 -5.38 11.01 14.63
N THR A 261 -5.72 12.09 15.33
CA THR A 261 -7.00 12.77 15.12
C THR A 261 -6.93 13.64 13.86
N LEU A 262 -7.83 13.41 12.90
CA LEU A 262 -7.88 14.16 11.64
C LEU A 262 -9.29 14.21 11.05
N ALA A 263 -9.51 15.16 10.12
CA ALA A 263 -10.70 15.18 9.27
C ALA A 263 -10.42 14.35 8.01
N ILE A 264 -11.19 13.29 7.81
CA ILE A 264 -10.98 12.38 6.67
C ILE A 264 -11.62 13.01 5.43
N THR A 265 -10.84 13.17 4.36
CA THR A 265 -11.30 13.56 3.02
C THR A 265 -11.52 12.33 2.15
N GLU A 266 -10.57 11.35 2.22
CA GLU A 266 -10.59 10.14 1.41
C GLU A 266 -10.00 8.97 2.21
N ARG A 267 -10.59 7.77 2.07
CA ARG A 267 -10.09 6.57 2.79
C ARG A 267 -9.18 5.68 1.96
N ILE A 268 -9.16 5.86 0.64
CA ILE A 268 -8.40 5.02 -0.28
C ILE A 268 -6.90 5.29 -0.12
N GLY A 269 -6.09 4.23 -0.16
CA GLY A 269 -4.64 4.32 -0.10
C GLY A 269 -4.03 4.57 1.28
N ALA A 270 -4.84 4.76 2.33
CA ALA A 270 -4.32 5.00 3.69
C ALA A 270 -3.54 3.79 4.25
N GLY A 271 -4.02 2.56 3.99
CA GLY A 271 -3.32 1.34 4.36
C GLY A 271 -1.98 1.20 3.66
N ASP A 272 -1.95 1.48 2.36
CA ASP A 272 -0.75 1.44 1.54
C ASP A 272 0.26 2.51 2.01
N ALA A 273 -0.22 3.72 2.28
CA ALA A 273 0.61 4.81 2.81
C ALA A 273 1.18 4.47 4.19
N PHE A 274 0.40 3.82 5.05
CA PHE A 274 0.88 3.30 6.33
C PHE A 274 2.02 2.30 6.12
N ALA A 275 1.80 1.29 5.27
CA ALA A 275 2.81 0.27 4.98
C ALA A 275 4.08 0.89 4.39
N GLY A 276 3.96 1.80 3.42
CA GLY A 276 5.09 2.51 2.84
C GLY A 276 5.90 3.32 3.87
N GLY A 277 5.22 4.07 4.75
CA GLY A 277 5.85 4.83 5.83
C GLY A 277 6.57 3.96 6.84
N TYR A 278 5.94 2.87 7.28
CA TYR A 278 6.54 1.88 8.18
C TYR A 278 7.80 1.25 7.56
N LEU A 279 7.69 0.77 6.32
CA LEU A 279 8.77 0.10 5.61
C LEU A 279 9.95 1.03 5.32
N ALA A 280 9.70 2.29 4.97
CA ALA A 280 10.75 3.28 4.81
C ALA A 280 11.51 3.50 6.13
N ALA A 281 10.80 3.70 7.24
CA ALA A 281 11.40 3.88 8.56
C ALA A 281 12.18 2.61 9.00
N LEU A 282 11.68 1.41 8.68
CA LEU A 282 12.37 0.14 8.92
C LEU A 282 13.70 0.10 8.16
N LEU A 283 13.70 0.41 6.88
CA LEU A 283 14.89 0.40 6.02
C LEU A 283 15.93 1.44 6.46
N HIS A 284 15.49 2.54 7.07
CA HIS A 284 16.36 3.54 7.68
C HIS A 284 16.80 3.18 9.12
N GLY A 285 16.45 1.99 9.62
CA GLY A 285 16.91 1.49 10.93
C GLY A 285 16.20 2.11 12.14
N ALA A 286 15.00 2.68 11.95
CA ALA A 286 14.23 3.22 13.06
C ALA A 286 13.72 2.13 14.01
N ASP A 287 13.46 2.49 15.28
CA ASP A 287 12.83 1.60 16.26
C ASP A 287 11.35 1.36 15.95
N LEU A 288 10.74 0.36 16.58
CA LEU A 288 9.36 -0.07 16.32
C LEU A 288 8.35 1.09 16.49
N ARG A 289 8.49 1.90 17.54
CA ARG A 289 7.61 3.06 17.79
C ARG A 289 7.68 4.07 16.64
N THR A 290 8.87 4.40 16.24
CA THR A 290 9.13 5.35 15.16
C THR A 290 8.56 4.82 13.83
N ARG A 291 8.73 3.53 13.52
CA ARG A 291 8.14 2.89 12.32
C ARG A 291 6.62 3.03 12.30
N LEU A 292 5.94 2.69 13.40
CA LEU A 292 4.47 2.79 13.51
C LEU A 292 3.99 4.23 13.35
N ARG A 293 4.70 5.19 13.94
CA ARG A 293 4.37 6.61 13.82
C ARG A 293 4.56 7.15 12.40
N TYR A 294 5.63 6.72 11.70
CA TYR A 294 5.78 7.03 10.27
C TYR A 294 4.62 6.48 9.45
N GLY A 295 4.19 5.24 9.73
CA GLY A 295 3.00 4.66 9.14
C GLY A 295 1.76 5.55 9.34
N HIS A 296 1.48 5.96 10.59
CA HIS A 296 0.35 6.84 10.90
C HIS A 296 0.44 8.21 10.22
N LEU A 297 1.61 8.83 10.17
CA LEU A 297 1.80 10.14 9.51
C LEU A 297 1.57 10.06 8.01
N CYS A 298 2.08 9.00 7.35
CA CYS A 298 1.85 8.78 5.93
C CYS A 298 0.36 8.46 5.65
N ALA A 299 -0.27 7.62 6.49
CA ALA A 299 -1.71 7.36 6.38
C ALA A 299 -2.54 8.63 6.58
N ALA A 300 -2.17 9.50 7.54
CA ALA A 300 -2.84 10.76 7.76
C ALA A 300 -2.72 11.71 6.56
N ALA A 301 -1.57 11.76 5.91
CA ALA A 301 -1.40 12.52 4.66
C ALA A 301 -2.32 11.99 3.55
N ALA A 302 -2.43 10.66 3.39
CA ALA A 302 -3.33 10.05 2.40
C ALA A 302 -4.80 10.34 2.72
N LEU A 303 -5.22 10.18 3.98
CA LEU A 303 -6.59 10.41 4.44
C LEU A 303 -7.08 11.85 4.26
N THR A 304 -6.17 12.83 4.23
CA THR A 304 -6.48 14.26 4.07
C THR A 304 -6.31 14.77 2.63
N ALA A 305 -5.81 13.94 1.72
CA ALA A 305 -5.66 14.25 0.30
C ALA A 305 -6.93 13.88 -0.50
N THR A 306 -7.01 14.37 -1.75
CA THR A 306 -8.13 14.09 -2.66
C THR A 306 -7.83 13.03 -3.71
N GLY A 307 -6.72 12.30 -3.61
CA GLY A 307 -6.29 11.27 -4.56
C GLY A 307 -5.69 10.06 -3.85
N ASP A 308 -5.42 8.99 -4.60
CA ASP A 308 -4.91 7.72 -4.05
C ASP A 308 -3.46 7.81 -3.57
N SER A 309 -2.67 8.76 -4.07
CA SER A 309 -1.34 9.05 -3.56
C SER A 309 -1.24 10.51 -3.10
N ALA A 310 -0.87 10.69 -1.85
CA ALA A 310 -0.68 12.00 -1.24
C ALA A 310 0.78 12.46 -1.35
N LYS A 311 0.95 13.76 -1.49
CA LYS A 311 2.26 14.36 -1.22
C LYS A 311 2.50 14.35 0.28
N LEU A 312 3.57 13.70 0.71
CA LEU A 312 3.94 13.65 2.11
C LEU A 312 4.50 15.00 2.59
N PRO A 313 4.37 15.31 3.89
CA PRO A 313 5.09 16.42 4.51
C PRO A 313 6.61 16.25 4.34
N PRO A 314 7.38 17.34 4.43
CA PRO A 314 8.84 17.26 4.40
C PRO A 314 9.38 16.23 5.41
N SER A 315 10.41 15.47 5.03
CA SER A 315 11.01 14.42 5.88
C SER A 315 11.44 14.94 7.26
N GLN A 316 11.81 16.21 7.36
CA GLN A 316 12.15 16.87 8.62
C GLN A 316 10.94 16.93 9.57
N ASP A 317 9.76 17.29 9.05
CA ASP A 317 8.54 17.39 9.85
C ASP A 317 8.05 16.01 10.28
N LEU A 318 8.07 15.02 9.37
CA LEU A 318 7.76 13.64 9.70
C LEU A 318 8.64 13.12 10.83
N ARG A 319 9.96 13.36 10.75
CA ARG A 319 10.92 12.97 11.78
C ARG A 319 10.61 13.64 13.11
N ARG A 320 10.40 14.96 13.11
CA ARG A 320 10.06 15.74 14.31
C ARG A 320 8.79 15.21 14.97
N LEU A 321 7.72 14.97 14.19
CA LEU A 321 6.45 14.47 14.71
C LEU A 321 6.58 13.04 15.25
N ALA A 322 7.32 12.17 14.55
CA ALA A 322 7.52 10.79 15.00
C ALA A 322 8.31 10.67 16.31
N MET A 323 9.10 11.68 16.65
CA MET A 323 9.90 11.70 17.88
C MET A 323 9.22 12.38 19.07
N LEU A 324 7.98 12.83 18.94
CA LEU A 324 7.23 13.47 20.04
C LEU A 324 7.04 12.49 21.21
N PRO A 325 6.95 13.01 22.47
CA PRO A 325 6.54 12.20 23.63
C PRO A 325 5.17 11.53 23.39
N ASP A 326 4.94 10.37 24.01
CA ASP A 326 3.69 9.61 23.83
C ASP A 326 2.44 10.40 24.21
N GLU A 327 2.49 11.18 25.27
CA GLU A 327 1.39 12.03 25.71
C GLU A 327 1.04 13.11 24.66
N THR A 328 2.06 13.69 24.03
CA THR A 328 1.88 14.68 22.95
C THR A 328 1.34 14.00 21.70
N TRP A 329 1.88 12.82 21.34
CA TRP A 329 1.41 12.04 20.20
C TRP A 329 -0.08 11.69 20.32
N ALA A 330 -0.53 11.23 21.49
CA ALA A 330 -1.91 10.81 21.73
C ALA A 330 -2.95 11.92 21.52
N THR A 331 -2.54 13.18 21.61
CA THR A 331 -3.42 14.35 21.41
C THR A 331 -3.18 15.08 20.10
N LEU A 332 -2.28 14.57 19.27
CA LEU A 332 -1.86 15.21 18.01
C LEU A 332 -3.02 15.28 17.01
N ARG A 333 -3.23 16.46 16.43
CA ARG A 333 -4.20 16.69 15.35
C ARG A 333 -3.47 16.96 14.05
N TYR A 334 -3.82 16.22 13.01
CA TYR A 334 -3.26 16.39 11.68
C TYR A 334 -4.28 17.09 10.76
N PRO A 335 -3.91 18.06 9.90
CA PRO A 335 -2.56 18.58 9.64
C PRO A 335 -2.13 19.76 10.54
N ALA A 336 -2.94 20.23 11.50
CA ALA A 336 -2.67 21.42 12.31
C ALA A 336 -1.25 21.41 12.95
N ALA A 337 -0.74 20.22 13.28
CA ALA A 337 0.62 20.06 13.81
C ALA A 337 1.74 20.44 12.83
N LEU A 338 1.44 20.58 11.54
CA LEU A 338 2.39 21.05 10.52
C LEU A 338 2.45 22.58 10.48
N ASP A 339 1.34 23.26 10.80
CA ASP A 339 1.21 24.72 10.73
C ASP A 339 1.90 25.44 11.91
N GLU A 340 1.98 24.78 13.08
CA GLU A 340 2.65 25.33 14.27
C GLU A 340 4.16 25.52 14.10
N THR A 341 4.75 24.95 13.04
CA THR A 341 6.19 25.04 12.73
C THR A 341 6.59 26.34 12.03
N ILE A 342 5.64 27.14 11.56
CA ILE A 342 5.91 28.42 10.84
C ILE A 342 6.03 29.59 11.84
N SER A 343 5.72 29.37 13.10
CA SER A 343 5.62 30.44 14.14
C SER A 343 6.66 30.31 15.28
N ALA A 344 7.68 29.47 15.15
CA ALA A 344 8.72 29.31 16.19
C ALA A 344 10.13 29.67 15.70
#